data_087c81a2bc87b9076e701519d6927fa2
#
_entry.id   087c81a2bc87b9076e701519d6927fa2
#
_cell.length_a   1.000
_cell.length_b   1.000
_cell.length_c   1.000
_cell.angle_alpha   90.00
_cell.angle_beta   90.00
_cell.angle_gamma   90.00
#
_symmetry.space_group_name_H-M   'P 1'
#
loop_
_entity.id
_entity.type
_entity.pdbx_description
1 polymer ?
#
loop_
_entity_poly.entity_id
_entity_poly.type
_entity_poly.pdbx_seq_one_letter_code
_entity_poly.pdbx_strand_id
1 'polypeptide(L)'
;SSAASDVYKRQNQVYALEELVYRKYPEEITRLTERIAGYEQDVALAAAHPKAQEGFCGMEVDGKHYTEKEDAGKAIIDVCTRMTGSDAVLLGQYRGFSMVLAYDGRSNEYRITLKGTLSHTVTLGADVFGNITRLDNALENLAGSLQAEQNSLEETKTQLENARAELQTPFAREAELAEKTKRLKELNICLL
;
A
#
# COMPACT_ATOMS: atom_id res chain seq x y z
N SER A 1 29.89 -32.75 6.78
CA SER A 1 29.71 -32.94 8.21
C SER A 1 28.59 -32.06 8.75
N SER A 2 28.00 -32.43 9.87
CA SER A 2 26.97 -31.66 10.53
C SER A 2 27.46 -30.27 10.97
N ALA A 3 28.71 -30.15 11.40
CA ALA A 3 29.32 -28.88 11.80
C ALA A 3 29.46 -27.90 10.64
N ALA A 4 29.91 -28.35 9.48
CA ALA A 4 29.99 -27.52 8.26
C ALA A 4 28.62 -27.09 7.77
N SER A 5 27.62 -27.98 7.84
CA SER A 5 26.23 -27.68 7.53
C SER A 5 25.64 -26.63 8.47
N ASP A 6 25.95 -26.70 9.76
CA ASP A 6 25.46 -25.73 10.75
C ASP A 6 26.09 -24.34 10.57
N VAL A 7 27.41 -24.29 10.24
CA VAL A 7 28.08 -23.01 9.89
C VAL A 7 27.43 -22.38 8.65
N TYR A 8 27.16 -23.17 7.62
CA TYR A 8 26.52 -22.70 6.41
C TYR A 8 25.11 -22.15 6.67
N LYS A 9 24.30 -22.84 7.47
CA LYS A 9 22.98 -22.40 7.88
C LYS A 9 23.03 -21.07 8.64
N ARG A 10 23.98 -20.89 9.56
CA ARG A 10 24.17 -19.62 10.27
C ARG A 10 24.50 -18.48 9.35
N GLN A 11 25.41 -18.68 8.39
CA GLN A 11 25.79 -17.66 7.42
C GLN A 11 24.58 -17.24 6.59
N ASN A 12 23.75 -18.20 6.17
CA ASN A 12 22.53 -17.90 5.44
C ASN A 12 21.51 -17.14 6.28
N GLN A 13 21.37 -17.46 7.56
CA GLN A 13 20.50 -16.73 8.48
C GLN A 13 20.96 -15.29 8.69
N VAL A 14 22.26 -15.07 8.89
CA VAL A 14 22.82 -13.73 9.02
C VAL A 14 22.62 -12.92 7.74
N TYR A 15 22.88 -13.52 6.59
CA TYR A 15 22.65 -12.88 5.30
C TYR A 15 21.19 -12.48 5.11
N ALA A 16 20.24 -13.36 5.44
CA ALA A 16 18.82 -13.09 5.35
C ALA A 16 18.38 -11.95 6.28
N LEU A 17 18.91 -11.91 7.51
CA LEU A 17 18.65 -10.83 8.45
C LEU A 17 19.24 -9.50 7.98
N GLU A 18 20.43 -9.49 7.41
CA GLU A 18 21.05 -8.29 6.85
C GLU A 18 20.20 -7.72 5.70
N GLU A 19 19.66 -8.56 4.82
CA GLU A 19 18.76 -8.16 3.76
C GLU A 19 17.49 -7.50 4.31
N LEU A 20 16.90 -8.04 5.36
CA LEU A 20 15.74 -7.46 6.01
C LEU A 20 16.05 -6.10 6.66
N VAL A 21 17.16 -6.04 7.44
CA VAL A 21 17.51 -4.86 8.23
C VAL A 21 17.99 -3.70 7.36
N TYR A 22 18.81 -3.98 6.35
CA TYR A 22 19.47 -2.94 5.57
C TYR A 22 18.75 -2.60 4.26
N ARG A 23 17.88 -3.47 3.77
CA ARG A 23 17.19 -3.24 2.49
C ARG A 23 15.67 -3.36 2.59
N LYS A 24 15.14 -4.53 2.90
CA LYS A 24 13.70 -4.80 2.75
C LYS A 24 12.82 -3.96 3.67
N TYR A 25 13.11 -3.95 4.97
CA TYR A 25 12.32 -3.18 5.91
C TYR A 25 12.47 -1.66 5.72
N PRO A 26 13.67 -1.10 5.51
CA PRO A 26 13.80 0.32 5.19
C PRO A 26 13.06 0.73 3.92
N GLU A 27 13.12 -0.06 2.86
CA GLU A 27 12.37 0.20 1.62
C GLU A 27 10.86 0.17 1.86
N GLU A 28 10.37 -0.80 2.61
CA GLU A 28 8.96 -0.93 2.96
C GLU A 28 8.48 0.24 3.83
N ILE A 29 9.29 0.70 4.79
CA ILE A 29 8.99 1.87 5.61
C ILE A 29 8.87 3.11 4.74
N THR A 30 9.78 3.31 3.79
CA THR A 30 9.72 4.43 2.85
C THR A 30 8.44 4.38 2.01
N ARG A 31 8.12 3.21 1.45
CA ARG A 31 6.91 3.00 0.65
C ARG A 31 5.64 3.30 1.46
N LEU A 32 5.54 2.77 2.66
CA LEU A 32 4.39 2.99 3.55
C LEU A 32 4.26 4.47 3.95
N THR A 33 5.37 5.12 4.27
CA THR A 33 5.40 6.54 4.65
C THR A 33 4.85 7.42 3.51
N GLU A 34 5.26 7.16 2.28
CA GLU A 34 4.77 7.88 1.10
C GLU A 34 3.28 7.62 0.85
N ARG A 35 2.84 6.36 0.98
CA ARG A 35 1.43 6.01 0.82
C ARG A 35 0.55 6.65 1.90
N ILE A 36 1.01 6.67 3.14
CA ILE A 36 0.31 7.32 4.25
C ILE A 36 0.11 8.81 3.95
N ALA A 37 1.16 9.51 3.49
CA ALA A 37 1.05 10.90 3.11
C ALA A 37 0.03 11.12 2.00
N GLY A 38 0.01 10.24 1.00
CA GLY A 38 -0.98 10.27 -0.07
C GLY A 38 -2.41 10.03 0.42
N TYR A 39 -2.63 9.05 1.28
CA TYR A 39 -3.94 8.79 1.89
C TYR A 39 -4.42 9.96 2.75
N GLU A 40 -3.53 10.57 3.54
CA GLU A 40 -3.87 11.74 4.35
C GLU A 40 -4.41 12.87 3.48
N GLN A 41 -3.78 13.13 2.35
CA GLN A 41 -4.24 14.15 1.40
C GLN A 41 -5.58 13.75 0.76
N ASP A 42 -5.76 12.50 0.37
CA ASP A 42 -7.00 12.04 -0.26
C ASP A 42 -8.18 11.99 0.72
N VAL A 43 -7.93 11.61 1.99
CA VAL A 43 -8.94 11.73 3.05
C VAL A 43 -9.37 13.19 3.24
N ALA A 44 -8.42 14.11 3.26
CA ALA A 44 -8.70 15.53 3.38
C ALA A 44 -9.48 16.06 2.16
N LEU A 45 -9.13 15.61 0.96
CA LEU A 45 -9.83 16.00 -0.27
C LEU A 45 -11.29 15.51 -0.25
N ALA A 46 -11.53 14.26 0.13
CA ALA A 46 -12.89 13.71 0.26
C ALA A 46 -13.69 14.44 1.33
N ALA A 47 -13.07 14.81 2.45
CA ALA A 47 -13.71 15.56 3.52
C ALA A 47 -14.06 17.00 3.11
N ALA A 48 -13.22 17.62 2.26
CA ALA A 48 -13.49 18.95 1.70
C ALA A 48 -14.62 18.95 0.67
N HIS A 49 -14.89 17.79 0.07
CA HIS A 49 -15.95 17.61 -0.93
C HIS A 49 -16.87 16.45 -0.49
N PRO A 50 -17.63 16.63 0.60
CA PRO A 50 -18.45 15.55 1.12
C PRO A 50 -19.65 15.27 0.20
N LYS A 51 -20.19 14.06 0.30
CA LYS A 51 -21.48 13.80 -0.33
C LYS A 51 -22.57 14.62 0.38
N ALA A 52 -23.64 14.98 -0.34
CA ALA A 52 -24.74 15.71 0.24
C ALA A 52 -25.45 14.89 1.34
N GLN A 53 -25.90 15.56 2.41
CA GLN A 53 -26.71 14.91 3.45
C GLN A 53 -28.04 14.44 2.90
N GLU A 54 -28.63 15.25 2.00
CA GLU A 54 -29.84 14.92 1.26
C GLU A 54 -29.60 15.19 -0.23
N GLY A 55 -30.05 14.28 -1.09
CA GLY A 55 -29.89 14.42 -2.52
C GLY A 55 -28.50 14.05 -3.01
N PHE A 56 -28.05 14.71 -4.07
CA PHE A 56 -26.81 14.41 -4.76
C PHE A 56 -25.89 15.64 -4.80
N CYS A 57 -24.60 15.45 -4.56
CA CYS A 57 -23.63 16.55 -4.54
C CYS A 57 -23.18 17.03 -5.93
N GLY A 58 -23.59 16.33 -6.99
CA GLY A 58 -23.20 16.66 -8.36
C GLY A 58 -22.01 15.85 -8.85
N MET A 59 -21.90 15.73 -10.16
CA MET A 59 -20.82 15.00 -10.84
C MET A 59 -20.64 15.55 -12.24
N GLU A 60 -19.38 15.68 -12.67
CA GLU A 60 -19.06 15.95 -14.06
C GLU A 60 -18.78 14.64 -14.78
N VAL A 61 -19.47 14.39 -15.88
CA VAL A 61 -19.28 13.22 -16.73
C VAL A 61 -19.25 13.67 -18.18
N ASP A 62 -18.17 13.32 -18.88
CA ASP A 62 -18.00 13.62 -20.31
C ASP A 62 -18.25 15.10 -20.65
N GLY A 63 -17.71 15.99 -19.83
CA GLY A 63 -17.77 17.43 -20.01
C GLY A 63 -19.08 18.08 -19.58
N LYS A 64 -20.05 17.32 -19.06
CA LYS A 64 -21.33 17.84 -18.59
C LYS A 64 -21.49 17.67 -17.09
N HIS A 65 -22.03 18.71 -16.43
CA HIS A 65 -22.31 18.67 -15.00
C HIS A 65 -23.73 18.14 -14.75
N TYR A 66 -23.82 17.08 -13.92
CA TYR A 66 -25.08 16.44 -13.54
C TYR A 66 -25.41 16.75 -12.08
N THR A 67 -26.64 17.17 -11.84
CA THR A 67 -27.14 17.46 -10.49
C THR A 67 -28.03 16.36 -9.95
N GLU A 68 -28.48 15.44 -10.81
CA GLU A 68 -29.29 14.29 -10.43
C GLU A 68 -28.49 13.00 -10.50
N LYS A 69 -28.57 12.21 -9.43
CA LYS A 69 -27.82 10.94 -9.29
C LYS A 69 -28.11 9.96 -10.43
N GLU A 70 -29.38 9.82 -10.79
CA GLU A 70 -29.81 8.92 -11.87
C GLU A 70 -29.19 9.32 -13.21
N ASP A 71 -29.23 10.61 -13.53
CA ASP A 71 -28.70 11.13 -14.79
C ASP A 71 -27.16 10.96 -14.87
N ALA A 72 -26.47 11.21 -13.77
CA ALA A 72 -25.02 10.97 -13.68
C ALA A 72 -24.68 9.49 -13.88
N GLY A 73 -25.42 8.60 -13.22
CA GLY A 73 -25.23 7.16 -13.37
C GLY A 73 -25.49 6.65 -14.78
N LYS A 74 -26.53 7.17 -15.42
CA LYS A 74 -26.83 6.87 -16.84
C LYS A 74 -25.71 7.37 -17.76
N ALA A 75 -25.19 8.57 -17.50
CA ALA A 75 -24.09 9.14 -18.27
C ALA A 75 -22.82 8.28 -18.18
N ILE A 76 -22.49 7.75 -17.01
CA ILE A 76 -21.36 6.83 -16.83
C ILE A 76 -21.55 5.58 -17.71
N ILE A 77 -22.73 4.95 -17.63
CA ILE A 77 -23.02 3.74 -18.42
C ILE A 77 -22.98 4.05 -19.92
N ASP A 78 -23.50 5.20 -20.33
CA ASP A 78 -23.47 5.62 -21.73
C ASP A 78 -22.04 5.74 -22.26
N VAL A 79 -21.13 6.32 -21.50
CA VAL A 79 -19.71 6.37 -21.89
C VAL A 79 -19.11 4.96 -21.98
N CYS A 80 -19.44 4.07 -21.04
CA CYS A 80 -19.01 2.66 -21.10
C CYS A 80 -19.45 1.99 -22.40
N THR A 81 -20.70 2.17 -22.81
CA THR A 81 -21.23 1.55 -24.05
C THR A 81 -20.62 2.13 -25.31
N ARG A 82 -20.16 3.38 -25.28
CA ARG A 82 -19.52 4.04 -26.43
C ARG A 82 -18.01 3.81 -26.50
N MET A 83 -17.40 3.28 -25.46
CA MET A 83 -15.95 3.01 -25.46
C MET A 83 -15.57 2.00 -26.53
N THR A 84 -14.48 2.31 -27.23
CA THR A 84 -13.84 1.42 -28.17
C THR A 84 -12.39 1.19 -27.74
N GLY A 85 -11.99 -0.07 -27.63
CA GLY A 85 -10.66 -0.42 -27.21
C GLY A 85 -10.47 -0.43 -25.69
N SER A 86 -9.21 -0.57 -25.27
CA SER A 86 -8.82 -0.71 -23.85
C SER A 86 -8.12 0.52 -23.26
N ASP A 87 -7.94 1.59 -24.06
CA ASP A 87 -7.28 2.80 -23.58
C ASP A 87 -8.15 3.52 -22.57
N ALA A 88 -7.52 3.95 -21.47
CA ALA A 88 -8.18 4.71 -20.43
C ALA A 88 -8.58 6.10 -20.95
N VAL A 89 -9.78 6.56 -20.58
CA VAL A 89 -10.31 7.87 -20.95
C VAL A 89 -10.63 8.68 -19.70
N LEU A 90 -10.39 9.99 -19.77
CA LEU A 90 -10.83 10.90 -18.71
C LEU A 90 -12.35 10.99 -18.76
N LEU A 91 -13.00 10.53 -17.69
CA LEU A 91 -14.48 10.51 -17.60
C LEU A 91 -15.04 11.82 -17.08
N GLY A 92 -14.41 12.40 -16.05
CA GLY A 92 -14.90 13.62 -15.43
C GLY A 92 -14.36 13.82 -14.02
N GLN A 93 -15.20 14.40 -13.15
CA GLN A 93 -14.84 14.79 -11.79
C GLN A 93 -15.94 14.38 -10.81
N TYR A 94 -15.55 13.87 -9.65
CA TYR A 94 -16.50 13.58 -8.56
C TYR A 94 -15.84 13.83 -7.20
N ARG A 95 -16.49 14.66 -6.39
CA ARG A 95 -16.04 14.97 -5.01
C ARG A 95 -14.57 15.36 -4.92
N GLY A 96 -14.10 16.17 -5.86
CA GLY A 96 -12.72 16.64 -5.92
C GLY A 96 -11.73 15.69 -6.60
N PHE A 97 -12.14 14.47 -6.91
CA PHE A 97 -11.30 13.48 -7.58
C PHE A 97 -11.55 13.47 -9.09
N SER A 98 -10.51 13.30 -9.88
CA SER A 98 -10.65 13.03 -11.30
C SER A 98 -11.06 11.57 -11.50
N MET A 99 -11.97 11.33 -12.43
CA MET A 99 -12.40 9.97 -12.78
C MET A 99 -11.80 9.57 -14.13
N VAL A 100 -11.11 8.42 -14.14
CA VAL A 100 -10.58 7.82 -15.36
C VAL A 100 -11.27 6.48 -15.56
N LEU A 101 -11.87 6.28 -16.73
CA LEU A 101 -12.59 5.06 -17.09
C LEU A 101 -11.73 4.17 -17.96
N ALA A 102 -11.66 2.88 -17.63
CA ALA A 102 -10.98 1.87 -18.43
C ALA A 102 -11.80 0.58 -18.48
N TYR A 103 -11.61 -0.17 -19.55
CA TYR A 103 -12.20 -1.50 -19.73
C TYR A 103 -11.11 -2.55 -19.58
N ASP A 104 -11.36 -3.55 -18.72
CA ASP A 104 -10.50 -4.71 -18.56
C ASP A 104 -11.08 -5.88 -19.32
N GLY A 105 -10.46 -6.24 -20.47
CA GLY A 105 -10.93 -7.31 -21.31
C GLY A 105 -10.78 -8.71 -20.72
N ARG A 106 -9.88 -8.88 -19.73
CA ARG A 106 -9.67 -10.17 -19.07
C ARG A 106 -10.84 -10.53 -18.16
N SER A 107 -11.29 -9.56 -17.36
CA SER A 107 -12.41 -9.74 -16.44
C SER A 107 -13.74 -9.30 -17.04
N ASN A 108 -13.75 -8.70 -18.22
CA ASN A 108 -14.93 -8.12 -18.88
C ASN A 108 -15.64 -7.12 -17.98
N GLU A 109 -14.85 -6.21 -17.38
CA GLU A 109 -15.33 -5.21 -16.43
C GLU A 109 -14.87 -3.82 -16.82
N TYR A 110 -15.74 -2.83 -16.54
CA TYR A 110 -15.37 -1.42 -16.57
C TYR A 110 -14.93 -1.00 -15.17
N ARG A 111 -13.89 -0.17 -15.11
CA ARG A 111 -13.36 0.37 -13.85
C ARG A 111 -13.19 1.86 -13.95
N ILE A 112 -13.57 2.55 -12.89
CA ILE A 112 -13.25 3.97 -12.68
C ILE A 112 -12.11 4.03 -11.67
N THR A 113 -11.07 4.78 -12.03
CA THR A 113 -10.02 5.16 -11.09
C THR A 113 -10.29 6.58 -10.63
N LEU A 114 -10.52 6.74 -9.32
CA LEU A 114 -10.61 8.05 -8.67
C LEU A 114 -9.19 8.51 -8.37
N LYS A 115 -8.77 9.58 -9.01
CA LYS A 115 -7.41 10.13 -8.87
C LYS A 115 -7.41 11.36 -7.98
N GLY A 116 -6.77 11.20 -6.82
CA GLY A 116 -6.34 12.27 -5.97
C GLY A 116 -4.81 12.32 -6.00
N THR A 117 -4.17 12.33 -4.83
CA THR A 117 -2.72 12.10 -4.72
C THR A 117 -2.39 10.64 -5.05
N LEU A 118 -3.22 9.70 -4.56
CA LEU A 118 -3.18 8.29 -4.94
C LEU A 118 -4.29 7.98 -5.94
N SER A 119 -4.28 6.76 -6.45
CA SER A 119 -5.29 6.24 -7.37
C SER A 119 -6.12 5.17 -6.68
N HIS A 120 -7.46 5.30 -6.77
CA HIS A 120 -8.40 4.40 -6.13
C HIS A 120 -9.33 3.82 -7.18
N THR A 121 -9.22 2.50 -7.42
CA THR A 121 -9.95 1.84 -8.51
C THR A 121 -11.23 1.21 -8.01
N VAL A 122 -12.32 1.45 -8.73
CA VAL A 122 -13.67 0.96 -8.44
C VAL A 122 -14.18 0.18 -9.64
N THR A 123 -14.61 -1.05 -9.42
CA THR A 123 -15.24 -1.87 -10.46
C THR A 123 -16.71 -1.48 -10.61
N LEU A 124 -17.14 -1.24 -11.85
CA LEU A 124 -18.50 -0.87 -12.16
C LEU A 124 -19.38 -2.09 -12.45
N GLY A 125 -20.68 -1.92 -12.23
CA GLY A 125 -21.71 -2.88 -12.62
C GLY A 125 -22.72 -2.25 -13.57
N ALA A 126 -23.84 -2.92 -13.79
CA ALA A 126 -24.90 -2.46 -14.67
C ALA A 126 -25.89 -1.51 -13.99
N ASP A 127 -25.88 -1.42 -12.67
CA ASP A 127 -26.82 -0.60 -11.91
C ASP A 127 -26.41 0.88 -11.90
N VAL A 128 -27.28 1.73 -12.41
CA VAL A 128 -27.12 3.18 -12.49
C VAL A 128 -26.80 3.81 -11.12
N PHE A 129 -27.56 3.45 -10.09
CA PHE A 129 -27.37 3.99 -8.73
C PHE A 129 -26.22 3.28 -8.02
N GLY A 130 -26.08 1.99 -8.22
CA GLY A 130 -25.06 1.16 -7.58
C GLY A 130 -23.64 1.62 -7.90
N ASN A 131 -23.39 2.08 -9.12
CA ASN A 131 -22.06 2.58 -9.50
C ASN A 131 -21.66 3.83 -8.72
N ILE A 132 -22.58 4.76 -8.51
CA ILE A 132 -22.31 5.97 -7.72
C ILE A 132 -22.13 5.60 -6.24
N THR A 133 -22.94 4.69 -5.72
CA THR A 133 -22.79 4.17 -4.36
C THR A 133 -21.40 3.53 -4.16
N ARG A 134 -20.91 2.78 -5.13
CA ARG A 134 -19.56 2.19 -5.09
C ARG A 134 -18.47 3.26 -5.06
N LEU A 135 -18.62 4.33 -5.83
CA LEU A 135 -17.69 5.47 -5.79
C LEU A 135 -17.70 6.14 -4.41
N ASP A 136 -18.88 6.40 -3.85
CA ASP A 136 -19.01 6.97 -2.51
C ASP A 136 -18.38 6.05 -1.44
N ASN A 137 -18.64 4.76 -1.51
CA ASN A 137 -18.05 3.79 -0.57
C ASN A 137 -16.53 3.76 -0.65
N ALA A 138 -15.95 3.84 -1.85
CA ALA A 138 -14.51 3.92 -2.02
C ALA A 138 -13.93 5.15 -1.32
N LEU A 139 -14.58 6.30 -1.45
CA LEU A 139 -14.14 7.53 -0.79
C LEU A 139 -14.34 7.50 0.73
N GLU A 140 -15.45 6.94 1.20
CA GLU A 140 -15.69 6.76 2.64
C GLU A 140 -14.71 5.76 3.28
N ASN A 141 -14.21 4.80 2.52
CA ASN A 141 -13.26 3.79 3.00
C ASN A 141 -11.80 4.29 3.04
N LEU A 142 -11.49 5.48 2.53
CA LEU A 142 -10.12 6.01 2.52
C LEU A 142 -9.53 6.15 3.94
N ALA A 143 -10.34 6.60 4.89
CA ALA A 143 -9.89 6.71 6.29
C ALA A 143 -9.50 5.35 6.88
N GLY A 144 -10.27 4.30 6.57
CA GLY A 144 -9.95 2.93 6.98
C GLY A 144 -8.67 2.42 6.33
N SER A 145 -8.45 2.72 5.06
CA SER A 145 -7.23 2.37 4.35
C SER A 145 -6.02 3.11 4.92
N LEU A 146 -6.16 4.38 5.26
CA LEU A 146 -5.12 5.16 5.95
C LEU A 146 -4.73 4.49 7.28
N GLN A 147 -5.71 4.11 8.09
CA GLN A 147 -5.45 3.43 9.36
C GLN A 147 -4.72 2.11 9.15
N ALA A 148 -5.11 1.33 8.15
CA ALA A 148 -4.45 0.06 7.82
C ALA A 148 -2.99 0.26 7.42
N GLU A 149 -2.69 1.28 6.62
CA GLU A 149 -1.32 1.62 6.24
C GLU A 149 -0.48 2.11 7.44
N GLN A 150 -1.07 2.89 8.33
CA GLN A 150 -0.42 3.33 9.57
C GLN A 150 -0.09 2.14 10.47
N ASN A 151 -1.01 1.18 10.61
CA ASN A 151 -0.78 -0.04 11.36
C ASN A 151 0.34 -0.88 10.75
N SER A 152 0.37 -1.01 9.43
CA SER A 152 1.43 -1.72 8.71
C SER A 152 2.79 -1.06 8.90
N LEU A 153 2.85 0.26 8.94
CA LEU A 153 4.10 1.00 9.20
C LEU A 153 4.63 0.69 10.61
N GLU A 154 3.78 0.75 11.63
CA GLU A 154 4.19 0.44 13.00
C GLU A 154 4.63 -1.01 13.15
N GLU A 155 3.93 -1.94 12.52
CA GLU A 155 4.31 -3.35 12.49
C GLU A 155 5.67 -3.56 11.82
N THR A 156 5.91 -2.92 10.68
CA THR A 156 7.18 -3.03 9.96
C THR A 156 8.34 -2.45 10.78
N LYS A 157 8.13 -1.32 11.46
CA LYS A 157 9.12 -0.75 12.37
C LYS A 157 9.48 -1.71 13.50
N THR A 158 8.48 -2.36 14.09
CA THR A 158 8.70 -3.37 15.13
C THR A 158 9.47 -4.57 14.61
N GLN A 159 9.12 -5.06 13.43
CA GLN A 159 9.84 -6.16 12.77
C GLN A 159 11.30 -5.80 12.49
N LEU A 160 11.56 -4.55 12.06
CA LEU A 160 12.91 -4.06 11.85
C LEU A 160 13.74 -4.07 13.13
N GLU A 161 13.17 -3.57 14.23
CA GLU A 161 13.86 -3.58 15.53
C GLU A 161 14.16 -5.00 16.01
N ASN A 162 13.19 -5.92 15.85
CA ASN A 162 13.38 -7.32 16.21
C ASN A 162 14.47 -7.98 15.36
N ALA A 163 14.49 -7.70 14.06
CA ALA A 163 15.52 -8.23 13.17
C ALA A 163 16.91 -7.67 13.50
N ARG A 164 17.00 -6.39 13.86
CA ARG A 164 18.26 -5.79 14.34
C ARG A 164 18.77 -6.46 15.60
N ALA A 165 17.89 -6.73 16.55
CA ALA A 165 18.24 -7.41 17.79
C ALA A 165 18.75 -8.84 17.52
N GLU A 166 18.06 -9.56 16.65
CA GLU A 166 18.51 -10.91 16.23
C GLU A 166 19.86 -10.86 15.53
N LEU A 167 20.10 -9.88 14.68
CA LEU A 167 21.36 -9.72 13.95
C LEU A 167 22.53 -9.45 14.89
N GLN A 168 22.31 -8.70 15.96
CA GLN A 168 23.34 -8.40 16.95
C GLN A 168 23.68 -9.60 17.84
N THR A 169 22.75 -10.50 18.10
CA THR A 169 22.94 -11.66 18.94
C THR A 169 24.03 -12.60 18.41
N PRO A 170 24.09 -12.98 17.13
CA PRO A 170 25.18 -13.76 16.57
C PRO A 170 26.56 -13.07 16.71
N PHE A 171 26.62 -11.77 16.46
CA PHE A 171 27.88 -11.01 16.57
C PHE A 171 28.36 -10.94 18.01
N ALA A 172 27.48 -10.75 18.99
CA ALA A 172 27.82 -10.78 20.40
C ALA A 172 28.40 -12.14 20.84
N ARG A 173 27.78 -13.22 20.37
CA ARG A 173 28.25 -14.59 20.62
C ARG A 173 29.62 -14.84 20.02
N GLU A 174 29.89 -14.41 18.82
CA GLU A 174 31.20 -14.50 18.18
C GLU A 174 32.24 -13.72 18.95
N ALA A 175 31.93 -12.52 19.40
CA ALA A 175 32.85 -11.72 20.23
C ALA A 175 33.15 -12.40 21.56
N GLU A 176 32.16 -12.96 22.25
CA GLU A 176 32.37 -13.74 23.48
C GLU A 176 33.23 -14.94 23.24
N LEU A 177 33.03 -15.68 22.17
CA LEU A 177 33.82 -16.85 21.82
C LEU A 177 35.26 -16.48 21.51
N ALA A 178 35.48 -15.41 20.76
CA ALA A 178 36.84 -14.91 20.48
C ALA A 178 37.56 -14.49 21.74
N GLU A 179 36.89 -13.82 22.67
CA GLU A 179 37.48 -13.43 23.95
C GLU A 179 37.81 -14.62 24.84
N LYS A 180 36.88 -15.58 24.94
CA LYS A 180 37.15 -16.84 25.68
C LYS A 180 38.32 -17.62 25.11
N THR A 181 38.41 -17.70 23.79
CA THR A 181 39.53 -18.36 23.12
C THR A 181 40.86 -17.65 23.42
N LYS A 182 40.84 -16.33 23.41
CA LYS A 182 42.02 -15.51 23.76
C LYS A 182 42.44 -15.74 25.20
N ARG A 183 41.53 -15.77 26.15
CA ARG A 183 41.80 -16.05 27.57
C ARG A 183 42.40 -17.44 27.79
N LEU A 184 41.88 -18.46 27.10
CA LEU A 184 42.42 -19.81 27.16
C LEU A 184 43.86 -19.87 26.65
N LYS A 185 44.18 -19.19 25.56
CA LYS A 185 45.55 -19.09 25.03
C LYS A 185 46.47 -18.41 26.01
N GLU A 186 46.04 -17.32 26.63
CA GLU A 186 46.82 -16.60 27.65
C GLU A 186 47.09 -17.47 28.88
N LEU A 187 46.10 -18.21 29.36
CA LEU A 187 46.25 -19.16 30.47
C LEU A 187 47.21 -20.28 30.13
N ASN A 188 47.15 -20.84 28.93
CA ASN A 188 48.07 -21.89 28.50
C ASN A 188 49.53 -21.38 28.40
N ILE A 189 49.73 -20.15 27.97
CA ILE A 189 51.06 -19.51 27.93
C ILE A 189 51.60 -19.32 29.36
N CYS A 190 50.72 -18.89 30.31
CA CYS A 190 51.11 -18.71 31.71
C CYS A 190 51.47 -20.02 32.43
N LEU A 191 50.94 -21.16 32.00
CA LEU A 191 51.17 -22.46 32.55
C LEU A 191 52.44 -23.14 32.00
N LEU A 192 53.04 -22.64 30.97
CA LEU A 192 54.27 -23.09 30.38
C LEU A 192 55.47 -22.33 30.99
#